data_9797e97fa613e6312882dd9e69337fa8
#
_entry.id   9797e97fa613e6312882dd9e69337fa8
#
_cell.length_a   1.000
_cell.length_b   1.000
_cell.length_c   1.000
_cell.angle_alpha   90.00
_cell.angle_beta   90.00
_cell.angle_gamma   90.00
#
_symmetry.space_group_name_H-M   'P 1'
#
loop_
_entity.id
_entity.type
_entity.pdbx_description
1 polymer ?
#
loop_
_entity_poly.entity_id
_entity_poly.type
_entity_poly.pdbx_seq_one_letter_code
_entity_poly.pdbx_strand_id
1 'polypeptide(L)'
;TRLAALLEAHPEVNPHYLELEILETSALNDIRKVSDTMNACLDLGVRFALDDFGTGYSSLTYLKRLPAHLIKIDQSFVRGMLEDADDLSIVEGVVGLAKAFQLEVIAEGVETIDHGLSLLQLGCELAQGYGIARPMPAGNLPEWALNWKADDDWLAINLTEAS
;
A
#
# COMPACT_ATOMS: atom_id res chain seq x y z
N THR A 1 2.58 -24.65 8.62
CA THR A 1 1.38 -23.89 8.19
C THR A 1 0.98 -24.28 6.78
N ARG A 2 -0.29 -24.04 6.37
CA ARG A 2 -0.75 -24.29 5.01
C ARG A 2 0.07 -23.49 3.98
N LEU A 3 0.44 -22.25 4.31
CA LEU A 3 1.27 -21.40 3.46
C LEU A 3 2.65 -22.04 3.21
N ALA A 4 3.32 -22.55 4.26
CA ALA A 4 4.61 -23.21 4.10
C ALA A 4 4.53 -24.42 3.14
N ALA A 5 3.51 -25.26 3.29
CA ALA A 5 3.31 -26.40 2.41
C ALA A 5 3.03 -26.00 0.94
N LEU A 6 2.33 -24.87 0.72
CA LEU A 6 2.10 -24.34 -0.62
C LEU A 6 3.39 -23.81 -1.25
N LEU A 7 4.20 -23.07 -0.50
CA LEU A 7 5.49 -22.58 -0.97
C LEU A 7 6.48 -23.70 -1.26
N GLU A 8 6.50 -24.75 -0.42
CA GLU A 8 7.30 -25.97 -0.70
C GLU A 8 6.85 -26.70 -1.98
N ALA A 9 5.54 -26.72 -2.24
CA ALA A 9 4.99 -27.34 -3.45
C ALA A 9 5.22 -26.50 -4.72
N HIS A 10 5.53 -25.20 -4.58
CA HIS A 10 5.70 -24.23 -5.66
C HIS A 10 7.03 -23.48 -5.54
N PRO A 11 8.19 -24.18 -5.70
CA PRO A 11 9.51 -23.58 -5.53
C PRO A 11 9.84 -22.51 -6.61
N GLU A 12 9.06 -22.44 -7.68
CA GLU A 12 9.14 -21.39 -8.69
C GLU A 12 8.61 -20.03 -8.22
N VAL A 13 7.81 -20.02 -7.15
CA VAL A 13 7.27 -18.78 -6.55
C VAL A 13 8.25 -18.27 -5.50
N ASN A 14 8.88 -17.13 -5.77
CA ASN A 14 9.69 -16.46 -4.76
C ASN A 14 8.78 -15.84 -3.70
N PRO A 15 8.84 -16.29 -2.42
CA PRO A 15 7.98 -15.78 -1.35
C PRO A 15 8.05 -14.25 -1.17
N HIS A 16 9.17 -13.63 -1.52
CA HIS A 16 9.35 -12.19 -1.42
C HIS A 16 8.36 -11.38 -2.29
N TYR A 17 7.84 -11.99 -3.37
CA TYR A 17 6.82 -11.37 -4.21
C TYR A 17 5.39 -11.65 -3.76
N LEU A 18 5.23 -12.41 -2.67
CA LEU A 18 3.94 -12.64 -2.05
C LEU A 18 3.74 -11.68 -0.90
N GLU A 19 2.79 -10.77 -1.06
CA GLU A 19 2.34 -9.84 -0.04
C GLU A 19 1.02 -10.29 0.55
N LEU A 20 0.93 -10.31 1.87
CA LEU A 20 -0.27 -10.63 2.62
C LEU A 20 -0.83 -9.35 3.24
N GLU A 21 -2.11 -9.09 3.04
CA GLU A 21 -2.79 -7.92 3.57
C GLU A 21 -3.49 -8.24 4.87
N ILE A 22 -3.40 -7.34 5.83
CA ILE A 22 -4.08 -7.42 7.12
C ILE A 22 -4.91 -6.15 7.29
N LEU A 23 -6.22 -6.32 7.41
CA LEU A 23 -7.12 -5.23 7.75
C LEU A 23 -6.73 -4.61 9.09
N GLU A 24 -6.62 -3.30 9.15
CA GLU A 24 -6.32 -2.55 10.36
C GLU A 24 -7.20 -2.99 11.54
N THR A 25 -8.51 -3.05 11.32
CA THR A 25 -9.50 -3.40 12.35
C THR A 25 -9.36 -4.83 12.88
N SER A 26 -8.95 -5.78 12.03
CA SER A 26 -8.81 -7.19 12.42
C SER A 26 -7.63 -7.43 13.36
N ALA A 27 -6.56 -6.65 13.18
CA ALA A 27 -5.35 -6.80 13.97
C ALA A 27 -5.49 -6.21 15.38
N LEU A 28 -6.50 -5.36 15.65
CA LEU A 28 -6.74 -4.76 16.99
C LEU A 28 -7.20 -5.77 18.06
N ASN A 29 -7.84 -6.88 17.68
CA ASN A 29 -8.44 -7.81 18.62
C ASN A 29 -7.42 -8.58 19.49
N ASP A 30 -6.28 -8.99 18.92
CA ASP A 30 -5.19 -9.68 19.63
C ASP A 30 -3.85 -9.42 18.92
N ILE A 31 -3.29 -8.24 19.17
CA ILE A 31 -2.07 -7.77 18.51
C ILE A 31 -0.87 -8.72 18.69
N ARG A 32 -0.77 -9.43 19.85
CA ARG A 32 0.34 -10.35 20.10
C ARG A 32 0.22 -11.56 19.19
N LYS A 33 -0.95 -12.19 19.17
CA LYS A 33 -1.20 -13.35 18.32
C LYS A 33 -1.05 -13.04 16.83
N VAL A 34 -1.51 -11.85 16.41
CA VAL A 34 -1.34 -11.38 15.03
C VAL A 34 0.13 -11.18 14.73
N SER A 35 0.88 -10.47 15.58
CA SER A 35 2.32 -10.24 15.40
C SER A 35 3.11 -11.56 15.37
N ASP A 36 2.81 -12.53 16.26
CA ASP A 36 3.46 -13.84 16.26
C ASP A 36 3.18 -14.61 14.94
N THR A 37 1.94 -14.52 14.44
CA THR A 37 1.57 -15.16 13.17
C THR A 37 2.27 -14.49 11.99
N MET A 38 2.35 -13.15 11.98
CA MET A 38 3.07 -12.40 10.95
C MET A 38 4.56 -12.78 10.95
N ASN A 39 5.21 -12.80 12.12
CA ASN A 39 6.63 -13.19 12.21
C ASN A 39 6.86 -14.60 11.67
N ALA A 40 6.02 -15.58 12.02
CA ALA A 40 6.12 -16.94 11.47
C ALA A 40 5.93 -17.01 9.94
N CYS A 41 5.20 -16.06 9.34
CA CYS A 41 5.08 -15.95 7.90
C CYS A 41 6.27 -15.20 7.27
N LEU A 42 6.78 -14.16 7.94
CA LEU A 42 8.01 -13.47 7.51
C LEU A 42 9.21 -14.42 7.44
N ASP A 43 9.31 -15.38 8.35
CA ASP A 43 10.34 -16.43 8.33
C ASP A 43 10.25 -17.31 7.05
N LEU A 44 9.10 -17.30 6.36
CA LEU A 44 8.94 -17.94 5.05
C LEU A 44 9.32 -17.02 3.88
N GLY A 45 9.65 -15.75 4.16
CA GLY A 45 10.07 -14.77 3.16
C GLY A 45 8.93 -13.93 2.53
N VAL A 46 7.67 -14.09 2.99
CA VAL A 46 6.55 -13.27 2.50
C VAL A 46 6.56 -11.88 3.13
N ARG A 47 5.84 -10.93 2.52
CA ARG A 47 5.72 -9.55 2.99
C ARG A 47 4.31 -9.30 3.54
N PHE A 48 4.15 -8.20 4.31
CA PHE A 48 2.86 -7.80 4.86
C PHE A 48 2.56 -6.33 4.59
N ALA A 49 1.31 -6.05 4.22
CA ALA A 49 0.75 -4.72 4.14
C ALA A 49 -0.38 -4.55 5.18
N LEU A 50 -0.53 -3.33 5.70
CA LEU A 50 -1.70 -2.93 6.49
C LEU A 50 -2.72 -2.30 5.56
N ASP A 51 -3.90 -2.92 5.48
CA ASP A 51 -4.97 -2.55 4.56
C ASP A 51 -6.03 -1.68 5.23
N ASP A 52 -6.76 -0.88 4.44
CA ASP A 52 -7.81 0.06 4.85
C ASP A 52 -7.34 1.04 5.95
N PHE A 53 -6.08 1.48 5.88
CA PHE A 53 -5.49 2.30 6.93
C PHE A 53 -6.11 3.70 6.98
N GLY A 54 -6.43 4.13 8.21
CA GLY A 54 -7.08 5.40 8.50
C GLY A 54 -8.57 5.27 8.82
N THR A 55 -9.21 4.11 8.55
CA THR A 55 -10.63 3.87 8.84
C THR A 55 -10.91 3.46 10.27
N GLY A 56 -9.88 3.09 11.03
CA GLY A 56 -9.97 2.56 12.38
C GLY A 56 -9.36 3.47 13.45
N TYR A 57 -9.29 2.95 14.68
CA TYR A 57 -8.63 3.62 15.81
C TYR A 57 -7.15 3.20 15.87
N SER A 58 -6.36 3.53 14.86
CA SER A 58 -4.93 3.21 14.85
C SER A 58 -4.19 3.92 15.97
N SER A 59 -3.67 3.16 16.92
CA SER A 59 -2.68 3.71 17.84
C SER A 59 -1.27 3.54 17.27
N LEU A 60 -0.39 4.55 17.43
CA LEU A 60 1.02 4.47 17.08
C LEU A 60 1.72 3.26 17.70
N THR A 61 1.24 2.84 18.90
CA THR A 61 1.73 1.64 19.60
C THR A 61 1.44 0.35 18.80
N TYR A 62 0.35 0.35 18.06
CA TYR A 62 -0.07 -0.75 17.21
C TYR A 62 0.84 -0.87 15.99
N LEU A 63 1.03 0.22 15.27
CA LEU A 63 1.91 0.26 14.11
C LEU A 63 3.35 -0.18 14.44
N LYS A 64 3.87 0.24 15.60
CA LYS A 64 5.20 -0.17 16.08
C LYS A 64 5.34 -1.67 16.36
N ARG A 65 4.25 -2.38 16.61
CA ARG A 65 4.26 -3.81 17.01
C ARG A 65 4.03 -4.78 15.87
N LEU A 66 3.44 -4.32 14.78
CA LEU A 66 3.19 -5.15 13.62
C LEU A 66 4.39 -5.10 12.68
N PRO A 67 4.94 -6.23 12.28
CA PRO A 67 6.05 -6.30 11.35
C PRO A 67 5.53 -6.19 9.89
N ALA A 68 4.82 -5.11 9.60
CA ALA A 68 4.42 -4.72 8.25
C ALA A 68 5.52 -3.87 7.63
N HIS A 69 5.54 -3.78 6.30
CA HIS A 69 6.48 -2.96 5.54
C HIS A 69 5.77 -1.94 4.66
N LEU A 70 4.47 -2.11 4.44
CA LEU A 70 3.64 -1.26 3.61
C LEU A 70 2.35 -0.86 4.35
N ILE A 71 1.90 0.37 4.13
CA ILE A 71 0.58 0.86 4.51
C ILE A 71 -0.21 1.17 3.23
N LYS A 72 -1.46 0.72 3.17
CA LYS A 72 -2.40 1.01 2.08
C LYS A 72 -3.41 2.04 2.59
N ILE A 73 -3.41 3.24 2.00
CA ILE A 73 -4.37 4.30 2.33
C ILE A 73 -5.72 3.92 1.73
N ASP A 74 -6.76 3.86 2.56
CA ASP A 74 -8.10 3.51 2.10
C ASP A 74 -8.61 4.47 1.00
N GLN A 75 -9.24 3.88 -0.01
CA GLN A 75 -9.74 4.59 -1.19
C GLN A 75 -10.75 5.70 -0.87
N SER A 76 -11.47 5.65 0.26
CA SER A 76 -12.46 6.68 0.60
C SER A 76 -11.79 8.02 0.82
N PHE A 77 -10.64 8.05 1.51
CA PHE A 77 -9.87 9.27 1.73
C PHE A 77 -9.21 9.78 0.46
N VAL A 78 -8.63 8.88 -0.35
CA VAL A 78 -7.96 9.25 -1.61
C VAL A 78 -8.96 9.87 -2.59
N ARG A 79 -10.18 9.32 -2.69
CA ARG A 79 -11.22 9.87 -3.56
C ARG A 79 -11.73 11.22 -3.11
N GLY A 80 -11.81 11.45 -1.80
CA GLY A 80 -12.29 12.70 -1.22
C GLY A 80 -11.26 13.81 -1.15
N MET A 81 -9.96 13.50 -1.17
CA MET A 81 -8.87 14.43 -0.83
C MET A 81 -8.80 15.71 -1.65
N LEU A 82 -9.35 15.74 -2.86
CA LEU A 82 -9.36 16.94 -3.70
C LEU A 82 -10.51 17.90 -3.35
N GLU A 83 -11.55 17.42 -2.68
CA GLU A 83 -12.77 18.19 -2.38
C GLU A 83 -12.97 18.39 -0.88
N ASP A 84 -12.43 17.50 -0.05
CA ASP A 84 -12.56 17.51 1.41
C ASP A 84 -11.17 17.68 2.08
N ALA A 85 -11.02 18.76 2.85
CA ALA A 85 -9.78 19.07 3.56
C ALA A 85 -9.48 18.08 4.70
N ASP A 86 -10.50 17.46 5.29
CA ASP A 86 -10.32 16.46 6.34
C ASP A 86 -9.75 15.17 5.73
N ASP A 87 -10.26 14.73 4.57
CA ASP A 87 -9.72 13.58 3.83
C ASP A 87 -8.27 13.84 3.41
N LEU A 88 -7.97 15.02 2.88
CA LEU A 88 -6.59 15.41 2.55
C LEU A 88 -5.68 15.35 3.77
N SER A 89 -6.12 15.88 4.91
CA SER A 89 -5.35 15.86 6.16
C SER A 89 -5.09 14.44 6.67
N ILE A 90 -6.02 13.52 6.45
CA ILE A 90 -5.84 12.10 6.77
C ILE A 90 -4.77 11.49 5.86
N VAL A 91 -4.84 11.72 4.54
CA VAL A 91 -3.84 11.23 3.58
C VAL A 91 -2.44 11.76 3.94
N GLU A 92 -2.30 13.07 4.18
CA GLU A 92 -1.04 13.71 4.64
C GLU A 92 -0.53 13.06 5.93
N GLY A 93 -1.41 12.85 6.89
CA GLY A 93 -1.09 12.22 8.17
C GLY A 93 -0.56 10.80 8.01
N VAL A 94 -1.19 9.99 7.15
CA VAL A 94 -0.77 8.61 6.89
C VAL A 94 0.58 8.57 6.15
N VAL A 95 0.79 9.41 5.14
CA VAL A 95 2.08 9.51 4.43
C VAL A 95 3.19 9.92 5.39
N GLY A 96 2.95 10.95 6.23
CA GLY A 96 3.91 11.38 7.25
C GLY A 96 4.23 10.28 8.26
N LEU A 97 3.22 9.51 8.66
CA LEU A 97 3.36 8.39 9.59
C LEU A 97 4.19 7.25 8.96
N ALA A 98 3.90 6.86 7.72
CA ALA A 98 4.65 5.84 6.99
C ALA A 98 6.13 6.23 6.92
N LYS A 99 6.43 7.48 6.57
CA LYS A 99 7.80 8.02 6.52
C LYS A 99 8.49 7.96 7.90
N ALA A 100 7.80 8.34 8.97
CA ALA A 100 8.34 8.33 10.33
C ALA A 100 8.68 6.91 10.82
N PHE A 101 7.92 5.89 10.38
CA PHE A 101 8.13 4.48 10.73
C PHE A 101 8.96 3.71 9.69
N GLN A 102 9.44 4.37 8.64
CA GLN A 102 10.21 3.76 7.53
C GLN A 102 9.42 2.64 6.82
N LEU A 103 8.12 2.87 6.64
CA LEU A 103 7.23 2.00 5.89
C LEU A 103 7.00 2.57 4.49
N GLU A 104 6.81 1.70 3.52
CA GLU A 104 6.27 2.10 2.23
C GLU A 104 4.80 2.51 2.40
N VAL A 105 4.30 3.35 1.50
CA VAL A 105 2.89 3.75 1.46
C VAL A 105 2.36 3.67 0.05
N ILE A 106 1.18 3.08 -0.12
CA ILE A 106 0.46 3.04 -1.39
C ILE A 106 -0.93 3.66 -1.22
N ALA A 107 -1.34 4.50 -2.15
CA ALA A 107 -2.66 5.09 -2.18
C ALA A 107 -3.60 4.27 -3.06
N GLU A 108 -4.77 3.91 -2.52
CA GLU A 108 -5.81 3.20 -3.25
C GLU A 108 -6.89 4.14 -3.80
N GLY A 109 -7.50 3.75 -4.91
CA GLY A 109 -8.61 4.52 -5.48
C GLY A 109 -8.20 5.76 -6.26
N VAL A 110 -6.97 5.82 -6.79
CA VAL A 110 -6.52 6.88 -7.68
C VAL A 110 -7.30 6.81 -8.98
N GLU A 111 -8.17 7.79 -9.24
CA GLU A 111 -9.06 7.81 -10.40
C GLU A 111 -8.72 8.90 -11.42
N THR A 112 -8.02 9.96 -11.01
CA THR A 112 -7.71 11.12 -11.85
C THR A 112 -6.22 11.45 -11.80
N ILE A 113 -5.77 12.25 -12.77
CA ILE A 113 -4.40 12.79 -12.79
C ILE A 113 -4.16 13.66 -11.56
N ASP A 114 -5.13 14.48 -11.15
CA ASP A 114 -5.03 15.38 -10.00
C ASP A 114 -4.83 14.62 -8.67
N HIS A 115 -5.48 13.45 -8.49
CA HIS A 115 -5.18 12.58 -7.34
C HIS A 115 -3.71 12.19 -7.31
N GLY A 116 -3.17 11.72 -8.46
CA GLY A 116 -1.76 11.33 -8.55
C GLY A 116 -0.81 12.49 -8.31
N LEU A 117 -1.10 13.68 -8.84
CA LEU A 117 -0.31 14.89 -8.61
C LEU A 117 -0.24 15.25 -7.12
N SER A 118 -1.41 15.28 -6.44
CA SER A 118 -1.47 15.59 -5.01
C SER A 118 -0.71 14.56 -4.18
N LEU A 119 -0.83 13.26 -4.49
CA LEU A 119 -0.13 12.20 -3.80
C LEU A 119 1.39 12.30 -3.97
N LEU A 120 1.86 12.55 -5.18
CA LEU A 120 3.28 12.76 -5.46
C LEU A 120 3.84 13.98 -4.71
N GLN A 121 3.10 15.09 -4.64
CA GLN A 121 3.48 16.27 -3.85
C GLN A 121 3.59 15.97 -2.35
N LEU A 122 2.79 15.03 -1.83
CA LEU A 122 2.87 14.56 -0.45
C LEU A 122 4.02 13.55 -0.23
N GLY A 123 4.64 13.07 -1.30
CA GLY A 123 5.69 12.04 -1.26
C GLY A 123 5.17 10.61 -1.22
N CYS A 124 3.93 10.37 -1.71
CA CYS A 124 3.38 9.05 -1.93
C CYS A 124 3.56 8.67 -3.41
N GLU A 125 4.54 7.82 -3.69
CA GLU A 125 4.94 7.44 -5.05
C GLU A 125 4.24 6.16 -5.55
N LEU A 126 3.67 5.37 -4.65
CA LEU A 126 2.97 4.14 -5.00
C LEU A 126 1.46 4.38 -5.00
N ALA A 127 0.81 3.94 -6.06
CA ALA A 127 -0.62 4.15 -6.23
C ALA A 127 -1.28 3.00 -6.99
N GLN A 128 -2.56 2.74 -6.68
CA GLN A 128 -3.42 1.88 -7.48
C GLN A 128 -4.80 2.50 -7.63
N GLY A 129 -5.44 2.26 -8.78
CA GLY A 129 -6.80 2.75 -9.04
C GLY A 129 -7.14 2.77 -10.52
N TYR A 130 -8.37 3.15 -10.81
CA TYR A 130 -8.88 3.14 -12.18
C TYR A 130 -8.26 4.21 -13.09
N GLY A 131 -7.63 5.23 -12.51
CA GLY A 131 -6.82 6.20 -13.27
C GLY A 131 -5.51 5.60 -13.78
N ILE A 132 -5.03 4.50 -13.18
CA ILE A 132 -3.83 3.77 -13.60
C ILE A 132 -4.21 2.57 -14.47
N ALA A 133 -5.04 1.66 -13.93
CA ALA A 133 -5.56 0.52 -14.65
C ALA A 133 -6.85 -0.01 -14.01
N ARG A 134 -7.77 -0.50 -14.81
CA ARG A 134 -8.89 -1.29 -14.34
C ARG A 134 -8.46 -2.74 -14.13
N PRO A 135 -9.12 -3.51 -13.25
CA PRO A 135 -8.88 -4.94 -13.12
C PRO A 135 -8.93 -5.65 -14.48
N MET A 136 -7.97 -6.50 -14.73
CA MET A 136 -7.87 -7.23 -16.00
C MET A 136 -7.46 -8.69 -15.76
N PRO A 137 -7.73 -9.60 -16.71
CA PRO A 137 -7.21 -10.96 -16.66
C PRO A 137 -5.68 -10.98 -16.59
N ALA A 138 -5.11 -11.88 -15.79
CA ALA A 138 -3.65 -11.97 -15.58
C ALA A 138 -2.85 -12.09 -16.89
N GLY A 139 -3.40 -12.75 -17.91
CA GLY A 139 -2.76 -12.87 -19.23
C GLY A 139 -2.56 -11.55 -19.98
N ASN A 140 -3.34 -10.50 -19.63
CA ASN A 140 -3.24 -9.19 -20.27
C ASN A 140 -2.21 -8.28 -19.58
N LEU A 141 -1.82 -8.63 -18.32
CA LEU A 141 -0.93 -7.79 -17.51
C LEU A 141 0.43 -7.55 -18.17
N PRO A 142 1.13 -8.52 -18.77
CA PRO A 142 2.43 -8.29 -19.40
C PRO A 142 2.38 -7.27 -20.54
N GLU A 143 1.37 -7.36 -21.41
CA GLU A 143 1.20 -6.43 -22.52
C GLU A 143 0.84 -5.03 -22.01
N TRP A 144 -0.06 -4.94 -21.03
CA TRP A 144 -0.41 -3.69 -20.39
C TRP A 144 0.82 -3.02 -19.76
N ALA A 145 1.61 -3.76 -18.98
CA ALA A 145 2.79 -3.22 -18.29
C ALA A 145 3.87 -2.71 -19.26
N LEU A 146 4.03 -3.35 -20.42
CA LEU A 146 4.97 -2.90 -21.45
C LEU A 146 4.54 -1.63 -22.17
N ASN A 147 3.22 -1.39 -22.25
CA ASN A 147 2.65 -0.26 -22.97
C ASN A 147 2.22 0.89 -22.07
N TRP A 148 2.10 0.66 -20.76
CA TRP A 148 1.69 1.69 -19.82
C TRP A 148 2.75 2.80 -19.74
N LYS A 149 2.28 4.04 -19.71
CA LYS A 149 3.12 5.22 -19.52
C LYS A 149 2.48 6.09 -18.47
N ALA A 150 3.30 6.61 -17.57
CA ALA A 150 2.86 7.63 -16.64
C ALA A 150 2.45 8.90 -17.42
N ASP A 151 1.49 9.62 -16.87
CA ASP A 151 1.10 10.92 -17.39
C ASP A 151 2.27 11.91 -17.33
N ASP A 152 2.38 12.79 -18.31
CA ASP A 152 3.47 13.76 -18.40
C ASP A 152 3.50 14.70 -17.18
N ASP A 153 2.34 15.05 -16.62
CA ASP A 153 2.24 15.88 -15.43
C ASP A 153 2.82 15.18 -14.19
N TRP A 154 2.62 13.85 -14.05
CA TRP A 154 3.24 13.07 -12.98
C TRP A 154 4.76 13.00 -13.12
N LEU A 155 5.26 12.88 -14.35
CA LEU A 155 6.71 12.86 -14.61
C LEU A 155 7.38 14.20 -14.32
N ALA A 156 6.68 15.31 -14.48
CA ALA A 156 7.22 16.66 -14.27
C ALA A 156 7.55 16.94 -12.78
N ILE A 157 6.83 16.35 -11.83
CA ILE A 157 7.07 16.54 -10.39
C ILE A 157 8.44 15.95 -9.98
N ASN A 158 8.78 14.75 -10.46
CA ASN A 158 10.04 14.07 -10.13
C ASN A 158 11.29 14.80 -10.64
N LEU A 159 11.14 15.71 -11.62
CA LEU A 159 12.25 16.49 -12.17
C LEU A 159 12.59 17.74 -11.34
N THR A 160 11.67 18.19 -10.49
CA THR A 160 11.85 19.40 -9.67
C THR A 160 12.55 19.13 -8.34
N GLU A 161 12.52 17.90 -7.81
CA GLU A 161 13.20 17.53 -6.56
C GLU A 161 14.66 17.05 -6.77
N ALA A 162 15.06 16.80 -8.02
CA ALA A 162 16.42 16.36 -8.39
C ALA A 162 17.37 17.52 -8.71
N SER A 163 16.95 18.78 -8.51
CA SER A 163 17.70 20.02 -8.78
C SER A 163 18.05 20.75 -7.49
#